data_3f488a3f5875266d2b4c107fa58d12da
#
_entry.id   3f488a3f5875266d2b4c107fa58d12da
#
_cell.length_a   1.000
_cell.length_b   1.000
_cell.length_c   1.000
_cell.angle_alpha   90.00
_cell.angle_beta   90.00
_cell.angle_gamma   90.00
#
_symmetry.space_group_name_H-M   'P 1'
#
loop_
_entity.id
_entity.type
_entity.pdbx_description
1 polymer ?
#
loop_
_entity_poly.entity_id
_entity_poly.type
_entity_poly.pdbx_seq_one_letter_code
_entity_poly.pdbx_strand_id
1 'polypeptide(L)'
;MRVACLHGFLGSPEVWRGIADGAHAVALPGHGGGPVGETWAANLDAVARAIGACDVVVGYSLGARVALGLVATERVGRAVLISVNAGIDDGERADRREADAAWARLLRTQGLATFLSAWEAQPLFATQARAGAVVIAQRRARRLALDPEQLARSLEVMGLAEMPDYRGALDARCSLVVGAEDTRYVELARSWGQAAVSIADCGHDPTLEQPQQLARALARMLT
;
A
#
# COMPACT_ATOMS: atom_id res chain seq x y z
N MET A 1 -10.52 -11.36 -17.53
CA MET A 1 -9.98 -11.34 -16.14
C MET A 1 -10.41 -10.05 -15.47
N ARG A 2 -11.03 -10.11 -14.29
CA ARG A 2 -11.44 -8.95 -13.48
C ARG A 2 -10.33 -8.61 -12.52
N VAL A 3 -9.82 -7.38 -12.59
CA VAL A 3 -8.72 -6.90 -11.74
C VAL A 3 -9.24 -5.81 -10.81
N ALA A 4 -8.93 -5.90 -9.52
CA ALA A 4 -9.13 -4.83 -8.56
C ALA A 4 -7.78 -4.22 -8.15
N CYS A 5 -7.76 -2.90 -7.87
CA CYS A 5 -6.55 -2.18 -7.50
C CYS A 5 -6.71 -1.45 -6.17
N LEU A 6 -5.72 -1.59 -5.29
CA LEU A 6 -5.67 -1.02 -3.94
C LEU A 6 -4.44 -0.12 -3.79
N HIS A 7 -4.68 1.15 -3.47
CA HIS A 7 -3.62 2.16 -3.26
C HIS A 7 -2.90 2.01 -1.91
N GLY A 8 -1.78 2.72 -1.73
CA GLY A 8 -1.06 2.80 -0.45
C GLY A 8 -1.67 3.81 0.53
N PHE A 9 -1.10 3.89 1.74
CA PHE A 9 -1.46 4.91 2.73
C PHE A 9 -1.33 6.33 2.13
N LEU A 10 -2.24 7.23 2.46
CA LEU A 10 -2.39 8.57 1.86
C LEU A 10 -2.69 8.57 0.35
N GLY A 11 -3.04 7.42 -0.21
CA GLY A 11 -3.39 7.29 -1.63
C GLY A 11 -4.88 7.41 -1.90
N SER A 12 -5.24 7.21 -3.15
CA SER A 12 -6.61 7.18 -3.64
C SER A 12 -6.67 6.31 -4.92
N PRO A 13 -7.87 5.93 -5.40
CA PRO A 13 -8.01 5.16 -6.65
C PRO A 13 -7.34 5.78 -7.87
N GLU A 14 -7.23 7.11 -7.91
CA GLU A 14 -6.64 7.84 -9.03
C GLU A 14 -5.18 7.51 -9.32
N VAL A 15 -4.46 6.94 -8.36
CA VAL A 15 -3.05 6.56 -8.56
C VAL A 15 -2.89 5.47 -9.64
N TRP A 16 -3.97 4.75 -9.96
CA TRP A 16 -3.97 3.67 -10.94
C TRP A 16 -4.28 4.12 -12.37
N ARG A 17 -4.67 5.40 -12.56
CA ARG A 17 -4.97 5.94 -13.89
C ARG A 17 -3.73 5.92 -14.79
N GLY A 18 -3.86 5.34 -15.98
CA GLY A 18 -2.75 5.13 -16.91
C GLY A 18 -1.78 4.01 -16.52
N ILE A 19 -2.05 3.29 -15.42
CA ILE A 19 -1.24 2.15 -14.95
C ILE A 19 -2.01 0.84 -15.14
N ALA A 20 -3.26 0.81 -14.69
CA ALA A 20 -4.14 -0.34 -14.76
C ALA A 20 -5.53 0.09 -15.24
N ASP A 21 -5.60 0.70 -16.41
CA ASP A 21 -6.85 1.16 -16.99
C ASP A 21 -7.80 -0.02 -17.22
N GLY A 22 -9.07 0.16 -16.85
CA GLY A 22 -10.08 -0.92 -16.90
C GLY A 22 -10.13 -1.78 -15.62
N ALA A 23 -9.17 -1.65 -14.70
CA ALA A 23 -9.26 -2.28 -13.39
C ALA A 23 -10.25 -1.53 -12.48
N HIS A 24 -10.87 -2.26 -11.55
CA HIS A 24 -11.71 -1.67 -10.51
C HIS A 24 -10.84 -1.13 -9.36
N ALA A 25 -10.48 0.15 -9.43
CA ALA A 25 -9.71 0.78 -8.37
C ALA A 25 -10.61 1.21 -7.21
N VAL A 26 -10.29 0.77 -5.99
CA VAL A 26 -11.11 0.99 -4.79
C VAL A 26 -10.37 1.85 -3.79
N ALA A 27 -11.10 2.76 -3.14
CA ALA A 27 -10.57 3.50 -2.00
C ALA A 27 -10.53 2.61 -0.76
N LEU A 28 -9.41 2.65 -0.03
CA LEU A 28 -9.28 1.93 1.23
C LEU A 28 -10.09 2.61 2.35
N PRO A 29 -10.51 1.88 3.39
CA PRO A 29 -11.07 2.47 4.61
C PRO A 29 -10.17 3.59 5.15
N GLY A 30 -10.79 4.68 5.56
CA GLY A 30 -10.08 5.89 6.01
C GLY A 30 -9.50 6.78 4.88
N HIS A 31 -9.61 6.35 3.62
CA HIS A 31 -9.12 7.07 2.44
C HIS A 31 -10.24 7.32 1.40
N GLY A 32 -11.47 7.50 1.87
CA GLY A 32 -12.66 7.66 1.04
C GLY A 32 -13.45 6.37 0.79
N GLY A 33 -12.94 5.21 1.18
CA GLY A 33 -13.63 3.91 1.12
C GLY A 33 -14.51 3.62 2.35
N GLY A 34 -15.05 4.65 2.98
CA GLY A 34 -15.77 4.54 4.24
C GLY A 34 -14.87 4.67 5.47
N PRO A 35 -15.44 4.60 6.68
CA PRO A 35 -14.68 4.71 7.93
C PRO A 35 -13.77 3.51 8.15
N VAL A 36 -12.70 3.71 8.91
CA VAL A 36 -11.84 2.62 9.39
C VAL A 36 -12.61 1.79 10.41
N GLY A 37 -12.68 0.49 10.19
CA GLY A 37 -13.28 -0.47 11.11
C GLY A 37 -12.44 -0.70 12.37
N GLU A 38 -12.99 -1.42 13.34
CA GLU A 38 -12.38 -1.62 14.66
C GLU A 38 -11.15 -2.55 14.65
N THR A 39 -11.02 -3.40 13.65
CA THR A 39 -9.94 -4.39 13.57
C THR A 39 -9.40 -4.50 12.14
N TRP A 40 -8.19 -5.04 11.99
CA TRP A 40 -7.64 -5.41 10.69
C TRP A 40 -8.62 -6.28 9.88
N ALA A 41 -9.22 -7.30 10.52
CA ALA A 41 -10.15 -8.20 9.86
C ALA A 41 -11.41 -7.48 9.36
N ALA A 42 -11.97 -6.56 10.15
CA ALA A 42 -13.14 -5.78 9.73
C ALA A 42 -12.85 -4.90 8.51
N ASN A 43 -11.64 -4.32 8.42
CA ASN A 43 -11.20 -3.55 7.26
C ASN A 43 -10.97 -4.45 6.04
N LEU A 44 -10.42 -5.64 6.24
CA LEU A 44 -10.27 -6.64 5.18
C LEU A 44 -11.63 -7.05 4.59
N ASP A 45 -12.64 -7.26 5.47
CA ASP A 45 -14.02 -7.55 5.06
C ASP A 45 -14.65 -6.40 4.26
N ALA A 46 -14.42 -5.16 4.69
CA ALA A 46 -14.90 -3.98 3.98
C ALA A 46 -14.31 -3.88 2.57
N VAL A 47 -12.99 -4.11 2.43
CA VAL A 47 -12.32 -4.11 1.12
C VAL A 47 -12.80 -5.28 0.27
N ALA A 48 -12.96 -6.48 0.82
CA ALA A 48 -13.48 -7.65 0.09
C ALA A 48 -14.87 -7.36 -0.51
N ARG A 49 -15.76 -6.71 0.24
CA ARG A 49 -17.08 -6.28 -0.27
C ARG A 49 -16.95 -5.24 -1.37
N ALA A 50 -16.05 -4.26 -1.20
CA ALA A 50 -15.87 -3.16 -2.16
C ALA A 50 -15.30 -3.64 -3.50
N ILE A 51 -14.33 -4.56 -3.50
CA ILE A 51 -13.77 -5.10 -4.75
C ILE A 51 -14.74 -6.06 -5.45
N GLY A 52 -15.67 -6.67 -4.71
CA GLY A 52 -16.58 -7.68 -5.24
C GLY A 52 -15.86 -8.91 -5.79
N ALA A 53 -16.47 -9.59 -6.76
CA ALA A 53 -15.84 -10.73 -7.40
C ALA A 53 -14.73 -10.25 -8.36
N CYS A 54 -13.49 -10.59 -8.05
CA CYS A 54 -12.31 -10.32 -8.90
C CYS A 54 -11.41 -11.57 -8.98
N ASP A 55 -10.63 -11.64 -10.06
CA ASP A 55 -9.73 -12.76 -10.32
C ASP A 55 -8.33 -12.47 -9.75
N VAL A 56 -7.92 -11.21 -9.75
CA VAL A 56 -6.61 -10.72 -9.25
C VAL A 56 -6.79 -9.40 -8.54
N VAL A 57 -6.11 -9.23 -7.40
CA VAL A 57 -5.95 -7.92 -6.73
C VAL A 57 -4.52 -7.42 -6.91
N VAL A 58 -4.38 -6.19 -7.37
CA VAL A 58 -3.11 -5.46 -7.41
C VAL A 58 -3.09 -4.48 -6.25
N GLY A 59 -2.10 -4.58 -5.36
CA GLY A 59 -1.98 -3.69 -4.21
C GLY A 59 -0.62 -3.01 -4.14
N TYR A 60 -0.60 -1.77 -3.68
CA TYR A 60 0.63 -1.03 -3.40
C TYR A 60 0.74 -0.72 -1.90
N SER A 61 1.88 -1.03 -1.27
CA SER A 61 2.23 -0.72 0.13
C SER A 61 1.13 -1.18 1.11
N LEU A 62 0.35 -0.29 1.74
CA LEU A 62 -0.81 -0.67 2.55
C LEU A 62 -1.81 -1.52 1.75
N GLY A 63 -2.11 -1.13 0.51
CA GLY A 63 -2.97 -1.91 -0.38
C GLY A 63 -2.40 -3.29 -0.71
N ALA A 64 -1.07 -3.43 -0.78
CA ALA A 64 -0.44 -4.73 -0.98
C ALA A 64 -0.57 -5.63 0.26
N ARG A 65 -0.48 -5.06 1.47
CA ARG A 65 -0.75 -5.79 2.72
C ARG A 65 -2.20 -6.29 2.79
N VAL A 66 -3.14 -5.44 2.40
CA VAL A 66 -4.56 -5.81 2.30
C VAL A 66 -4.77 -6.89 1.24
N ALA A 67 -4.17 -6.75 0.06
CA ALA A 67 -4.25 -7.75 -1.01
C ALA A 67 -3.70 -9.11 -0.56
N LEU A 68 -2.57 -9.12 0.14
CA LEU A 68 -2.00 -10.35 0.72
C LEU A 68 -2.93 -10.97 1.77
N GLY A 69 -3.54 -10.15 2.64
CA GLY A 69 -4.55 -10.62 3.60
C GLY A 69 -5.78 -11.23 2.93
N LEU A 70 -6.22 -10.69 1.78
CA LEU A 70 -7.32 -11.26 1.00
C LEU A 70 -6.95 -12.63 0.40
N VAL A 71 -5.70 -12.82 -0.05
CA VAL A 71 -5.19 -14.13 -0.51
C VAL A 71 -5.06 -15.10 0.67
N ALA A 72 -4.48 -14.68 1.79
CA ALA A 72 -4.29 -15.49 2.97
C ALA A 72 -5.61 -16.00 3.58
N THR A 73 -6.69 -15.25 3.40
CA THR A 73 -8.05 -15.60 3.86
C THR A 73 -8.94 -16.16 2.75
N GLU A 74 -8.35 -16.56 1.63
CA GLU A 74 -9.00 -17.22 0.47
C GLU A 74 -10.17 -16.42 -0.16
N ARG A 75 -10.18 -15.10 0.01
CA ARG A 75 -11.19 -14.21 -0.58
C ARG A 75 -10.87 -13.82 -2.02
N VAL A 76 -9.58 -13.92 -2.39
CA VAL A 76 -9.09 -13.69 -3.74
C VAL A 76 -8.06 -14.76 -4.08
N GLY A 77 -8.13 -15.26 -5.31
CA GLY A 77 -7.26 -16.35 -5.76
C GLY A 77 -5.82 -15.92 -6.06
N ARG A 78 -5.57 -14.66 -6.47
CA ARG A 78 -4.24 -14.18 -6.89
C ARG A 78 -4.04 -12.72 -6.49
N ALA A 79 -2.78 -12.34 -6.22
CA ALA A 79 -2.41 -10.95 -5.98
C ALA A 79 -1.09 -10.56 -6.66
N VAL A 80 -1.00 -9.28 -7.08
CA VAL A 80 0.26 -8.61 -7.40
C VAL A 80 0.55 -7.61 -6.28
N LEU A 81 1.66 -7.80 -5.59
CA LEU A 81 2.01 -7.12 -4.35
C LEU A 81 3.20 -6.17 -4.62
N ILE A 82 2.93 -4.87 -4.63
CA ILE A 82 3.92 -3.84 -4.93
C ILE A 82 4.43 -3.27 -3.61
N SER A 83 5.73 -3.38 -3.35
CA SER A 83 6.41 -2.89 -2.14
C SER A 83 5.70 -3.35 -0.86
N VAL A 84 5.44 -4.66 -0.75
CA VAL A 84 4.74 -5.28 0.38
C VAL A 84 5.69 -5.57 1.55
N ASN A 85 5.21 -5.43 2.78
CA ASN A 85 5.74 -6.11 3.96
C ASN A 85 4.70 -7.16 4.40
N ALA A 86 5.07 -8.43 4.38
CA ALA A 86 4.17 -9.55 4.61
C ALA A 86 3.93 -9.86 6.10
N GLY A 87 4.69 -9.25 7.00
CA GLY A 87 4.60 -9.46 8.45
C GLY A 87 5.85 -9.02 9.17
N ILE A 88 5.75 -8.90 10.47
CA ILE A 88 6.86 -8.65 11.41
C ILE A 88 6.81 -9.67 12.53
N ASP A 89 7.93 -9.85 13.20
CA ASP A 89 8.00 -10.76 14.35
C ASP A 89 7.24 -10.18 15.56
N ASP A 90 6.75 -11.06 16.43
CA ASP A 90 5.96 -10.65 17.60
C ASP A 90 6.72 -9.68 18.51
N GLY A 91 8.03 -9.84 18.62
CA GLY A 91 8.89 -8.93 19.38
C GLY A 91 8.96 -7.50 18.84
N GLU A 92 8.71 -7.31 17.55
CA GLU A 92 8.73 -5.99 16.89
C GLU A 92 7.38 -5.24 16.98
N ARG A 93 6.30 -5.97 17.34
CA ARG A 93 4.94 -5.42 17.29
C ARG A 93 4.72 -4.27 18.26
N ALA A 94 5.30 -4.33 19.46
CA ALA A 94 5.14 -3.28 20.47
C ALA A 94 5.74 -1.96 19.98
N ASP A 95 6.99 -1.98 19.50
CA ASP A 95 7.69 -0.80 19.01
C ASP A 95 7.02 -0.25 17.75
N ARG A 96 6.55 -1.14 16.89
CA ARG A 96 5.82 -0.73 15.68
C ARG A 96 4.49 -0.06 16.02
N ARG A 97 3.75 -0.58 17.00
CA ARG A 97 2.49 0.02 17.47
C ARG A 97 2.74 1.40 18.06
N GLU A 98 3.78 1.56 18.85
CA GLU A 98 4.14 2.87 19.41
C GLU A 98 4.52 3.87 18.32
N ALA A 99 5.29 3.46 17.31
CA ALA A 99 5.63 4.31 16.18
C ALA A 99 4.38 4.74 15.38
N ASP A 100 3.46 3.82 15.08
CA ASP A 100 2.20 4.14 14.39
C ASP A 100 1.31 5.06 15.24
N ALA A 101 1.24 4.85 16.58
CA ALA A 101 0.53 5.73 17.51
C ALA A 101 1.17 7.13 17.60
N ALA A 102 2.48 7.26 17.49
CA ALA A 102 3.16 8.56 17.44
C ALA A 102 2.76 9.34 16.18
N TRP A 103 2.68 8.70 15.03
CA TRP A 103 2.18 9.31 13.80
C TRP A 103 0.70 9.71 13.90
N ALA A 104 -0.14 8.87 14.51
CA ALA A 104 -1.54 9.18 14.75
C ALA A 104 -1.72 10.39 15.71
N ARG A 105 -0.92 10.46 16.75
CA ARG A 105 -0.88 11.63 17.65
C ARG A 105 -0.48 12.91 16.91
N LEU A 106 0.52 12.84 16.04
CA LEU A 106 0.95 14.00 15.23
C LEU A 106 -0.19 14.52 14.35
N LEU A 107 -0.94 13.62 13.69
CA LEU A 107 -2.14 13.97 12.92
C LEU A 107 -3.17 14.71 13.77
N ARG A 108 -3.49 14.19 14.95
CA ARG A 108 -4.52 14.75 15.84
C ARG A 108 -4.11 16.07 16.48
N THR A 109 -2.84 16.22 16.84
CA THR A 109 -2.37 17.38 17.61
C THR A 109 -1.83 18.52 16.76
N GLN A 110 -1.23 18.21 15.60
CA GLN A 110 -0.57 19.21 14.75
C GLN A 110 -1.19 19.33 13.35
N GLY A 111 -2.17 18.48 13.06
CA GLY A 111 -2.92 18.52 11.83
C GLY A 111 -2.22 17.92 10.61
N LEU A 112 -2.99 17.75 9.56
CA LEU A 112 -2.61 17.01 8.36
C LEU A 112 -1.43 17.64 7.60
N ALA A 113 -1.35 18.98 7.54
CA ALA A 113 -0.27 19.66 6.81
C ALA A 113 1.11 19.41 7.44
N THR A 114 1.20 19.49 8.77
CA THR A 114 2.43 19.19 9.54
C THR A 114 2.79 17.72 9.40
N PHE A 115 1.80 16.84 9.57
CA PHE A 115 2.00 15.42 9.39
C PHE A 115 2.55 15.08 8.01
N LEU A 116 1.96 15.61 6.92
CA LEU A 116 2.43 15.35 5.56
C LEU A 116 3.88 15.79 5.36
N SER A 117 4.26 16.96 5.92
CA SER A 117 5.65 17.44 5.81
C SER A 117 6.63 16.47 6.47
N ALA A 118 6.31 15.96 7.66
CA ALA A 118 7.15 15.00 8.38
C ALA A 118 7.12 13.61 7.71
N TRP A 119 5.94 13.16 7.27
CA TRP A 119 5.79 11.87 6.62
C TRP A 119 6.56 11.79 5.29
N GLU A 120 6.43 12.80 4.45
CA GLU A 120 7.08 12.88 3.14
C GLU A 120 8.61 13.06 3.24
N ALA A 121 9.12 13.55 4.38
CA ALA A 121 10.54 13.67 4.64
C ALA A 121 11.25 12.38 5.06
N GLN A 122 10.51 11.28 5.26
CA GLN A 122 11.12 10.00 5.63
C GLN A 122 12.06 9.49 4.52
N PRO A 123 13.20 8.85 4.87
CA PRO A 123 14.15 8.31 3.89
C PRO A 123 13.51 7.38 2.85
N LEU A 124 12.47 6.66 3.24
CA LEU A 124 11.70 5.77 2.34
C LEU A 124 11.15 6.48 1.10
N PHE A 125 10.91 7.79 1.18
CA PHE A 125 10.31 8.58 0.11
C PHE A 125 11.30 9.54 -0.58
N ALA A 126 12.59 9.44 -0.28
CA ALA A 126 13.61 10.37 -0.80
C ALA A 126 13.65 10.40 -2.34
N THR A 127 13.42 9.28 -3.01
CA THR A 127 13.42 9.15 -4.47
C THR A 127 12.23 9.84 -5.15
N GLN A 128 11.14 10.06 -4.43
CA GLN A 128 9.90 10.63 -4.97
C GLN A 128 10.07 12.07 -5.50
N ALA A 129 11.08 12.80 -5.03
CA ALA A 129 11.40 14.15 -5.53
C ALA A 129 11.65 14.17 -7.06
N ARG A 130 12.05 13.04 -7.65
CA ARG A 130 12.30 12.89 -9.09
C ARG A 130 11.01 12.95 -9.94
N ALA A 131 9.85 12.73 -9.35
CA ALA A 131 8.56 12.83 -10.06
C ALA A 131 8.22 14.25 -10.54
N GLY A 132 8.98 15.25 -10.09
CA GLY A 132 8.83 16.65 -10.46
C GLY A 132 7.83 17.42 -9.60
N ALA A 133 8.09 18.72 -9.45
CA ALA A 133 7.39 19.58 -8.49
C ALA A 133 5.86 19.65 -8.73
N VAL A 134 5.41 19.65 -9.98
CA VAL A 134 3.99 19.74 -10.32
C VAL A 134 3.24 18.48 -9.85
N VAL A 135 3.78 17.29 -10.12
CA VAL A 135 3.19 16.00 -9.73
C VAL A 135 3.14 15.88 -8.21
N ILE A 136 4.22 16.26 -7.53
CA ILE A 136 4.30 16.27 -6.07
C ILE A 136 3.25 17.24 -5.47
N ALA A 137 3.12 18.46 -6.00
CA ALA A 137 2.15 19.43 -5.53
C ALA A 137 0.70 18.95 -5.72
N GLN A 138 0.37 18.36 -6.87
CA GLN A 138 -0.95 17.78 -7.13
C GLN A 138 -1.27 16.62 -6.19
N ARG A 139 -0.29 15.75 -5.92
CA ARG A 139 -0.43 14.66 -4.95
C ARG A 139 -0.66 15.19 -3.54
N ARG A 140 0.12 16.18 -3.12
CA ARG A 140 -0.02 16.81 -1.81
C ARG A 140 -1.39 17.48 -1.65
N ALA A 141 -1.89 18.17 -2.67
CA ALA A 141 -3.23 18.76 -2.65
C ALA A 141 -4.34 17.72 -2.41
N ARG A 142 -4.25 16.55 -3.09
CA ARG A 142 -5.19 15.44 -2.86
C ARG A 142 -5.09 14.87 -1.44
N ARG A 143 -3.89 14.72 -0.91
CA ARG A 143 -3.65 14.25 0.46
C ARG A 143 -4.21 15.19 1.51
N LEU A 144 -4.13 16.51 1.28
CA LEU A 144 -4.68 17.53 2.19
C LEU A 144 -6.22 17.53 2.26
N ALA A 145 -6.89 16.86 1.33
CA ALA A 145 -8.35 16.69 1.34
C ALA A 145 -8.81 15.46 2.13
N LEU A 146 -7.89 14.63 2.64
CA LEU A 146 -8.23 13.43 3.43
C LEU A 146 -8.64 13.83 4.86
N ASP A 147 -9.42 12.97 5.50
CA ASP A 147 -9.82 13.12 6.89
C ASP A 147 -8.68 12.72 7.84
N PRO A 148 -8.11 13.63 8.64
CA PRO A 148 -6.97 13.34 9.49
C PRO A 148 -7.30 12.33 10.61
N GLU A 149 -8.53 12.31 11.13
CA GLU A 149 -8.92 11.32 12.15
C GLU A 149 -9.01 9.92 11.55
N GLN A 150 -9.56 9.78 10.35
CA GLN A 150 -9.61 8.50 9.67
C GLN A 150 -8.21 7.99 9.28
N LEU A 151 -7.30 8.89 8.92
CA LEU A 151 -5.90 8.54 8.70
C LEU A 151 -5.19 8.08 9.99
N ALA A 152 -5.44 8.76 11.11
CA ALA A 152 -4.91 8.37 12.41
C ALA A 152 -5.40 6.97 12.81
N ARG A 153 -6.71 6.71 12.65
CA ARG A 153 -7.28 5.38 12.88
C ARG A 153 -6.69 4.33 11.94
N SER A 154 -6.44 4.68 10.66
CA SER A 154 -5.80 3.76 9.72
C SER A 154 -4.39 3.36 10.15
N LEU A 155 -3.61 4.28 10.73
CA LEU A 155 -2.29 3.96 11.32
C LEU A 155 -2.42 3.00 12.50
N GLU A 156 -3.37 3.23 13.39
CA GLU A 156 -3.58 2.45 14.60
C GLU A 156 -4.16 1.06 14.34
N VAL A 157 -5.12 0.94 13.40
CA VAL A 157 -5.88 -0.31 13.19
C VAL A 157 -5.40 -1.10 11.97
N MET A 158 -4.92 -0.40 10.93
CA MET A 158 -4.38 -1.02 9.73
C MET A 158 -2.85 -0.94 9.67
N GLY A 159 -2.19 -0.57 10.77
CA GLY A 159 -0.75 -0.60 10.94
C GLY A 159 -0.19 -2.00 10.79
N LEU A 160 1.11 -2.10 10.55
CA LEU A 160 1.78 -3.39 10.37
C LEU A 160 1.77 -4.24 11.66
N ALA A 161 1.69 -3.60 12.83
CA ALA A 161 1.60 -4.27 14.12
C ALA A 161 0.26 -4.99 14.34
N GLU A 162 -0.82 -4.52 13.70
CA GLU A 162 -2.17 -5.10 13.83
C GLU A 162 -2.46 -6.13 12.73
N MET A 163 -1.67 -6.12 11.65
CA MET A 163 -1.76 -7.11 10.59
C MET A 163 -1.28 -8.48 11.10
N PRO A 164 -2.01 -9.59 10.88
CA PRO A 164 -1.47 -10.92 11.08
C PRO A 164 -0.20 -11.15 10.26
N ASP A 165 0.65 -12.07 10.71
CA ASP A 165 1.79 -12.49 9.91
C ASP A 165 1.30 -13.33 8.70
N TYR A 166 1.46 -12.76 7.51
CA TYR A 166 1.08 -13.39 6.25
C TYR A 166 2.28 -13.90 5.44
N ARG A 167 3.48 -13.96 6.03
CA ARG A 167 4.67 -14.49 5.33
C ARG A 167 4.44 -15.90 4.77
N GLY A 168 3.70 -16.73 5.51
CA GLY A 168 3.31 -18.08 5.05
C GLY A 168 2.31 -18.14 3.89
N ALA A 169 1.69 -17.01 3.52
CA ALA A 169 0.78 -16.92 2.38
C ALA A 169 1.46 -16.43 1.09
N LEU A 170 2.77 -16.12 1.15
CA LEU A 170 3.57 -15.77 -0.03
C LEU A 170 3.91 -17.06 -0.80
N ASP A 171 3.04 -17.45 -1.70
CA ASP A 171 3.18 -18.64 -2.55
C ASP A 171 2.97 -18.29 -4.05
N ALA A 172 2.78 -19.28 -4.90
CA ALA A 172 2.58 -19.11 -6.33
C ALA A 172 1.38 -18.23 -6.73
N ARG A 173 0.47 -17.94 -5.79
CA ARG A 173 -0.65 -17.01 -6.00
C ARG A 173 -0.24 -15.55 -5.91
N CYS A 174 0.95 -15.25 -5.36
CA CYS A 174 1.46 -13.92 -5.11
C CYS A 174 2.64 -13.61 -6.04
N SER A 175 2.53 -12.52 -6.79
CA SER A 175 3.63 -11.97 -7.58
C SER A 175 4.14 -10.70 -6.92
N LEU A 176 5.46 -10.57 -6.74
CA LEU A 176 6.05 -9.40 -6.09
C LEU A 176 6.61 -8.40 -7.10
N VAL A 177 6.43 -7.11 -6.81
CA VAL A 177 7.04 -5.99 -7.54
C VAL A 177 7.70 -5.05 -6.54
N VAL A 178 8.92 -4.61 -6.83
CA VAL A 178 9.67 -3.66 -5.98
C VAL A 178 10.38 -2.62 -6.84
N GLY A 179 10.56 -1.42 -6.32
CA GLY A 179 11.49 -0.47 -6.92
C GLY A 179 12.93 -0.92 -6.67
N ALA A 180 13.80 -0.79 -7.68
CA ALA A 180 15.20 -1.24 -7.59
C ALA A 180 16.00 -0.51 -6.49
N GLU A 181 15.61 0.72 -6.17
CA GLU A 181 16.26 1.57 -5.14
C GLU A 181 15.58 1.46 -3.77
N ASP A 182 14.47 0.72 -3.63
CA ASP A 182 13.84 0.41 -2.35
C ASP A 182 14.56 -0.77 -1.68
N THR A 183 15.78 -0.51 -1.21
CA THR A 183 16.69 -1.54 -0.67
C THR A 183 16.03 -2.39 0.40
N ARG A 184 15.26 -1.76 1.31
CA ARG A 184 14.53 -2.46 2.37
C ARG A 184 13.56 -3.51 1.81
N TYR A 185 12.75 -3.14 0.82
CA TYR A 185 11.72 -4.05 0.28
C TYR A 185 12.32 -5.08 -0.70
N VAL A 186 13.43 -4.74 -1.35
CA VAL A 186 14.25 -5.71 -2.11
C VAL A 186 14.81 -6.78 -1.16
N GLU A 187 15.36 -6.39 -0.02
CA GLU A 187 15.88 -7.31 0.99
C GLU A 187 14.78 -8.17 1.61
N LEU A 188 13.62 -7.60 1.93
CA LEU A 188 12.46 -8.35 2.41
C LEU A 188 12.03 -9.43 1.42
N ALA A 189 11.86 -9.09 0.13
CA ALA A 189 11.48 -10.06 -0.89
C ALA A 189 12.52 -11.21 -0.99
N ARG A 190 13.80 -10.88 -0.94
CA ARG A 190 14.88 -11.87 -0.92
C ARG A 190 14.85 -12.77 0.31
N SER A 191 14.59 -12.19 1.49
CA SER A 191 14.55 -12.94 2.76
C SER A 191 13.43 -13.99 2.78
N TRP A 192 12.36 -13.78 2.01
CA TRP A 192 11.27 -14.75 1.83
C TRP A 192 11.52 -15.76 0.72
N GLY A 193 12.67 -15.72 0.04
CA GLY A 193 12.98 -16.60 -1.09
C GLY A 193 12.11 -16.33 -2.32
N GLN A 194 11.50 -15.15 -2.41
CA GLN A 194 10.59 -14.79 -3.51
C GLN A 194 11.32 -13.99 -4.58
N ALA A 195 11.07 -14.36 -5.84
CA ALA A 195 11.49 -13.55 -6.97
C ALA A 195 10.54 -12.34 -7.11
N ALA A 196 11.12 -11.13 -7.16
CA ALA A 196 10.36 -9.91 -7.39
C ALA A 196 10.73 -9.30 -8.75
N VAL A 197 9.72 -8.77 -9.45
CA VAL A 197 9.95 -7.91 -10.61
C VAL A 197 10.48 -6.58 -10.11
N SER A 198 11.68 -6.20 -10.56
CA SER A 198 12.31 -4.95 -10.15
C SER A 198 12.01 -3.84 -11.17
N ILE A 199 11.56 -2.68 -10.67
CA ILE A 199 11.35 -1.48 -11.47
C ILE A 199 12.59 -0.59 -11.37
N ALA A 200 13.27 -0.35 -12.48
CA ALA A 200 14.49 0.45 -12.52
C ALA A 200 14.24 1.93 -12.18
N ASP A 201 15.26 2.60 -11.62
CA ASP A 201 15.21 4.04 -11.24
C ASP A 201 14.00 4.40 -10.37
N CYS A 202 13.66 3.53 -9.44
CA CYS A 202 12.43 3.59 -8.65
C CYS A 202 12.68 3.20 -7.20
N GLY A 203 12.17 4.00 -6.27
CA GLY A 203 12.13 3.69 -4.85
C GLY A 203 10.82 3.00 -4.45
N HIS A 204 10.24 3.44 -3.33
CA HIS A 204 9.11 2.76 -2.70
C HIS A 204 7.79 2.85 -3.48
N ASP A 205 7.60 3.88 -4.31
CA ASP A 205 6.32 4.15 -4.97
C ASP A 205 6.39 4.10 -6.51
N PRO A 206 6.37 2.91 -7.11
CA PRO A 206 6.35 2.79 -8.58
C PRO A 206 5.13 3.44 -9.24
N THR A 207 4.02 3.63 -8.51
CA THR A 207 2.83 4.30 -9.07
C THR A 207 3.06 5.79 -9.34
N LEU A 208 4.00 6.39 -8.62
CA LEU A 208 4.40 7.79 -8.76
C LEU A 208 5.69 7.94 -9.57
N GLU A 209 6.70 7.13 -9.22
CA GLU A 209 8.07 7.32 -9.70
C GLU A 209 8.28 6.77 -11.10
N GLN A 210 7.65 5.64 -11.43
CA GLN A 210 7.82 4.94 -12.72
C GLN A 210 6.50 4.34 -13.24
N PRO A 211 5.41 5.13 -13.39
CA PRO A 211 4.09 4.62 -13.73
C PRO A 211 4.05 3.83 -15.05
N GLN A 212 4.81 4.24 -16.06
CA GLN A 212 4.84 3.54 -17.36
C GLN A 212 5.59 2.19 -17.28
N GLN A 213 6.66 2.11 -16.47
CA GLN A 213 7.35 0.84 -16.25
C GLN A 213 6.48 -0.12 -15.46
N LEU A 214 5.78 0.39 -14.42
CA LEU A 214 4.82 -0.40 -13.65
C LEU A 214 3.69 -0.91 -14.54
N ALA A 215 3.09 -0.06 -15.39
CA ALA A 215 2.03 -0.46 -16.31
C ALA A 215 2.47 -1.61 -17.23
N ARG A 216 3.68 -1.52 -17.80
CA ARG A 216 4.25 -2.60 -18.63
C ARG A 216 4.48 -3.90 -17.84
N ALA A 217 4.95 -3.79 -16.58
CA ALA A 217 5.14 -4.95 -15.72
C ALA A 217 3.80 -5.63 -15.41
N LEU A 218 2.79 -4.85 -15.00
CA LEU A 218 1.45 -5.36 -14.72
C LEU A 218 0.81 -6.01 -15.95
N ALA A 219 0.93 -5.40 -17.12
CA ALA A 219 0.38 -5.98 -18.37
C ALA A 219 0.91 -7.39 -18.63
N ARG A 220 2.18 -7.69 -18.31
CA ARG A 220 2.78 -9.03 -18.46
C ARG A 220 2.34 -10.03 -17.38
N MET A 221 2.03 -9.54 -16.18
CA MET A 221 1.64 -10.37 -15.04
C MET A 221 0.14 -10.72 -15.04
N LEU A 222 -0.65 -9.90 -15.73
CA LEU A 222 -2.10 -10.00 -15.78
C LEU A 222 -2.61 -10.70 -17.07
N THR A 223 -1.71 -11.17 -17.91
CA THR A 223 -2.06 -12.08 -19.01
C THR A 223 -2.05 -13.52 -18.53
#